data_1b88feefdda57ce74188a592d77d3b5f
#
_entry.id   1b88feefdda57ce74188a592d77d3b5f
#
_cell.length_a   1.000
_cell.length_b   1.000
_cell.length_c   1.000
_cell.angle_alpha   90.00
_cell.angle_beta   90.00
_cell.angle_gamma   90.00
#
_symmetry.space_group_name_H-M   'P 1'
#
loop_
_entity.id
_entity.type
_entity.pdbx_description
1 polymer ?
#
loop_
_entity_poly.entity_id
_entity_poly.type
_entity_poly.pdbx_seq_one_letter_code
_entity_poly.pdbx_strand_id
1 'polypeptide(L)'
;ANTSTVVGPDLYQENTIKAIGCMPSVVSIRCQSKSLEQQSRRLGEVLVQFDEEGIACWHLDPQPGDIRWIVSQHDSDKATSLIEAQFGQASQQTYTAILSLVGNREKAQEVLDVRGAEALGVEILSDTGHAVRLLAQTKDMSHLLHELSRQCNVDHVVKTRD
;
A
#
# COMPACT_ATOMS: atom_id res chain seq x y z
N ALA A 1 -23.15 7.37 -0.49
CA ALA A 1 -22.99 7.68 0.12
C ALA A 1 -22.06 8.31 0.64
N ASN A 2 -22.00 8.66 0.87
CA ASN A 2 -21.31 9.07 1.20
C ASN A 2 -21.15 9.74 2.16
N THR A 3 -21.16 9.58 2.62
CA THR A 3 -21.06 9.85 3.70
C THR A 3 -20.17 10.73 4.03
N SER A 4 -19.44 10.70 3.52
CA SER A 4 -18.47 11.35 3.86
C SER A 4 -18.59 12.69 3.90
N THR A 5 -19.48 13.02 3.74
CA THR A 5 -19.60 14.14 3.59
C THR A 5 -19.63 15.01 4.58
N VAL A 6 -19.56 15.17 5.34
CA VAL A 6 -19.60 15.96 6.14
C VAL A 6 -19.29 16.36 6.92
N VAL A 7 -19.08 17.08 7.36
CA VAL A 7 -19.03 17.37 8.10
C VAL A 7 -18.53 18.31 8.91
N GLY A 8 -18.70 18.91 9.62
CA GLY A 8 -18.16 19.77 10.58
C GLY A 8 -17.24 19.07 11.53
N PRO A 9 -16.38 19.81 12.21
CA PRO A 9 -15.45 19.24 13.16
C PRO A 9 -16.13 18.43 14.25
N ASP A 10 -17.28 18.82 14.67
CA ASP A 10 -17.98 18.15 15.75
C ASP A 10 -18.47 16.76 15.37
N LEU A 11 -18.58 16.50 14.08
CA LEU A 11 -19.00 15.19 13.60
C LEU A 11 -17.82 14.27 13.34
N TYR A 12 -16.63 14.76 13.47
CA TYR A 12 -15.44 14.00 13.23
C TYR A 12 -15.12 13.15 14.45
N GLN A 13 -15.04 11.88 14.27
CA GLN A 13 -14.71 10.97 15.36
C GLN A 13 -13.24 10.63 15.31
N GLU A 14 -12.51 11.11 16.29
CA GLU A 14 -11.06 10.98 16.31
C GLU A 14 -10.57 9.54 16.43
N ASN A 15 -11.39 8.66 16.98
CA ASN A 15 -10.98 7.29 17.25
C ASN A 15 -11.54 6.29 16.25
N THR A 16 -11.92 6.74 15.05
CA THR A 16 -12.48 5.84 14.05
C THR A 16 -11.67 5.86 12.77
N ILE A 17 -11.73 4.75 12.06
CA ILE A 17 -11.25 4.67 10.69
C ILE A 17 -12.43 5.03 9.80
N LYS A 18 -12.23 6.00 8.92
CA LYS A 18 -13.30 6.50 8.05
C LYS A 18 -13.59 5.60 6.87
N ALA A 19 -12.57 5.00 6.31
CA ALA A 19 -12.71 4.17 5.13
C ALA A 19 -11.54 3.20 5.00
N ILE A 20 -11.78 2.12 4.27
CA ILE A 20 -10.72 1.19 3.86
C ILE A 20 -10.72 1.19 2.34
N GLY A 21 -9.59 1.62 1.75
CA GLY A 21 -9.38 1.49 0.31
C GLY A 21 -8.70 0.16 0.03
N CYS A 22 -9.02 -0.44 -1.10
CA CYS A 22 -8.44 -1.74 -1.46
C CYS A 22 -8.08 -1.76 -2.94
N MET A 23 -6.80 -1.99 -3.25
CA MET A 23 -6.34 -2.27 -4.61
C MET A 23 -5.96 -3.75 -4.66
N PRO A 24 -6.74 -4.59 -5.34
CA PRO A 24 -6.46 -6.03 -5.40
C PRO A 24 -5.36 -6.37 -6.40
N SER A 25 -4.74 -7.51 -6.21
CA SER A 25 -3.78 -8.12 -7.13
C SER A 25 -2.59 -7.21 -7.39
N VAL A 26 -1.69 -7.17 -6.43
CA VAL A 26 -0.48 -6.34 -6.53
C VAL A 26 0.77 -7.20 -6.47
N VAL A 27 1.88 -6.62 -6.91
CA VAL A 27 3.18 -7.27 -6.92
C VAL A 27 4.18 -6.35 -6.25
N SER A 28 4.94 -6.90 -5.32
CA SER A 28 6.08 -6.22 -4.70
C SER A 28 7.32 -6.56 -5.51
N ILE A 29 8.02 -5.54 -5.99
CA ILE A 29 9.25 -5.69 -6.75
C ILE A 29 10.38 -5.14 -5.90
N ARG A 30 11.43 -5.92 -5.71
CA ARG A 30 12.60 -5.49 -4.96
C ARG A 30 13.84 -5.55 -5.83
N CYS A 31 14.71 -4.56 -5.68
CA CYS A 31 16.00 -4.56 -6.31
C CYS A 31 17.05 -3.99 -5.36
N GLN A 32 18.31 -4.26 -5.66
CA GLN A 32 19.41 -3.69 -4.91
C GLN A 32 20.06 -2.58 -5.70
N SER A 33 20.46 -1.52 -5.00
CA SER A 33 21.19 -0.43 -5.59
C SER A 33 22.65 -0.55 -5.14
N LYS A 34 23.56 -0.77 -6.08
CA LYS A 34 24.98 -0.95 -5.77
C LYS A 34 25.71 0.36 -5.56
N SER A 35 25.20 1.44 -6.12
CA SER A 35 25.77 2.76 -5.98
C SER A 35 24.78 3.69 -5.30
N LEU A 36 25.03 4.00 -4.04
CA LEU A 36 24.15 4.91 -3.28
C LEU A 36 24.19 6.31 -3.88
N GLU A 37 25.29 6.73 -4.45
CA GLU A 37 25.40 8.06 -5.05
C GLU A 37 24.49 8.24 -6.25
N GLN A 38 24.22 7.17 -6.98
CA GLN A 38 23.39 7.21 -8.17
C GLN A 38 21.95 6.75 -7.92
N GLN A 39 21.67 6.28 -6.72
CA GLN A 39 20.38 5.67 -6.43
C GLN A 39 19.21 6.61 -6.72
N SER A 40 19.29 7.85 -6.23
CA SER A 40 18.20 8.81 -6.40
C SER A 40 17.95 9.13 -7.87
N ARG A 41 19.01 9.31 -8.64
CA ARG A 41 18.88 9.60 -10.06
C ARG A 41 18.25 8.43 -10.81
N ARG A 42 18.73 7.22 -10.55
CA ARG A 42 18.19 6.02 -11.22
C ARG A 42 16.75 5.77 -10.82
N LEU A 43 16.44 5.99 -9.54
CA LEU A 43 15.07 5.89 -9.05
C LEU A 43 14.15 6.87 -9.78
N GLY A 44 14.59 8.11 -9.91
CA GLY A 44 13.84 9.14 -10.62
C GLY A 44 13.58 8.76 -12.08
N GLU A 45 14.55 8.16 -12.74
CA GLU A 45 14.38 7.71 -14.12
C GLU A 45 13.34 6.61 -14.24
N VAL A 46 13.31 5.67 -13.29
CA VAL A 46 12.28 4.62 -13.27
C VAL A 46 10.90 5.26 -13.12
N LEU A 47 10.76 6.21 -12.20
CA LEU A 47 9.47 6.85 -11.96
C LEU A 47 8.99 7.64 -13.17
N VAL A 48 9.88 8.32 -13.87
CA VAL A 48 9.54 9.02 -15.11
C VAL A 48 9.02 8.03 -16.15
N GLN A 49 9.70 6.90 -16.30
CA GLN A 49 9.28 5.87 -17.25
C GLN A 49 7.96 5.21 -16.85
N PHE A 50 7.73 5.01 -15.55
CA PHE A 50 6.44 4.54 -15.07
C PHE A 50 5.33 5.48 -15.50
N ASP A 51 5.55 6.78 -15.32
CA ASP A 51 4.57 7.79 -15.70
C ASP A 51 4.31 7.75 -17.20
N GLU A 52 5.36 7.67 -18.01
CA GLU A 52 5.22 7.61 -19.46
C GLU A 52 4.47 6.36 -19.93
N GLU A 53 4.61 5.26 -19.22
CA GLU A 53 3.97 4.01 -19.57
C GLU A 53 2.62 3.82 -18.88
N GLY A 54 2.19 4.77 -18.08
CA GLY A 54 0.92 4.69 -17.38
C GLY A 54 0.92 3.69 -16.22
N ILE A 55 2.06 3.42 -15.62
CA ILE A 55 2.19 2.50 -14.49
C ILE A 55 2.05 3.27 -13.18
N ALA A 56 1.04 2.91 -12.39
CA ALA A 56 0.88 3.49 -11.06
C ALA A 56 1.77 2.74 -10.06
N CYS A 57 2.53 3.49 -9.26
CA CYS A 57 3.30 2.92 -8.17
C CYS A 57 2.52 3.16 -6.87
N TRP A 58 1.94 2.09 -6.33
CA TRP A 58 1.07 2.18 -5.16
C TRP A 58 1.85 2.38 -3.87
N HIS A 59 3.10 1.98 -3.86
CA HIS A 59 3.98 2.15 -2.71
C HIS A 59 5.42 2.12 -3.19
N LEU A 60 6.25 2.98 -2.62
CA LEU A 60 7.68 3.04 -2.92
C LEU A 60 8.41 3.19 -1.59
N ASP A 61 9.35 2.29 -1.34
CA ASP A 61 10.20 2.33 -0.15
C ASP A 61 11.67 2.28 -0.56
N PRO A 62 12.31 3.45 -0.71
CA PRO A 62 13.69 3.53 -1.13
C PRO A 62 14.65 3.56 0.06
N GLN A 63 15.02 2.41 0.55
CA GLN A 63 16.06 2.32 1.57
C GLN A 63 17.42 2.37 0.91
N PRO A 64 18.47 2.80 1.63
CA PRO A 64 19.82 2.76 1.05
C PRO A 64 20.20 1.34 0.63
N GLY A 65 20.42 1.17 -0.66
CA GLY A 65 20.84 -0.11 -1.22
C GLY A 65 19.72 -1.13 -1.47
N ASP A 66 18.50 -0.86 -1.01
CA ASP A 66 17.40 -1.81 -1.16
C ASP A 66 16.11 -1.05 -1.42
N ILE A 67 15.55 -1.22 -2.59
CA ILE A 67 14.38 -0.46 -3.02
C ILE A 67 13.23 -1.42 -3.30
N ARG A 68 12.04 -1.05 -2.81
CA ARG A 68 10.83 -1.81 -2.99
C ARG A 68 9.77 -0.97 -3.68
N TRP A 69 9.17 -1.52 -4.73
CA TRP A 69 8.02 -0.91 -5.41
C TRP A 69 6.85 -1.86 -5.29
N ILE A 70 5.63 -1.29 -5.21
CA ILE A 70 4.41 -2.10 -5.31
C ILE A 70 3.60 -1.53 -6.47
N VAL A 71 3.30 -2.39 -7.43
CA VAL A 71 2.54 -2.05 -8.62
C VAL A 71 1.40 -3.07 -8.78
N SER A 72 0.47 -2.77 -9.67
CA SER A 72 -0.57 -3.72 -10.01
C SER A 72 0.03 -4.92 -10.72
N GLN A 73 -0.56 -6.09 -10.52
CA GLN A 73 -0.11 -7.32 -11.18
C GLN A 73 -0.14 -7.16 -12.70
N HIS A 74 -1.10 -6.42 -13.21
CA HIS A 74 -1.21 -6.13 -14.64
C HIS A 74 0.05 -5.47 -15.19
N ASP A 75 0.67 -4.59 -14.41
CA ASP A 75 1.84 -3.84 -14.83
C ASP A 75 3.16 -4.46 -14.41
N SER A 76 3.14 -5.60 -13.70
CA SER A 76 4.33 -6.08 -13.00
C SER A 76 5.51 -6.42 -13.90
N ASP A 77 5.27 -7.06 -15.04
CA ASP A 77 6.37 -7.45 -15.91
C ASP A 77 7.02 -6.24 -16.57
N LYS A 78 6.22 -5.29 -17.01
CA LYS A 78 6.74 -4.07 -17.59
C LYS A 78 7.48 -3.24 -16.56
N ALA A 79 6.91 -3.09 -15.37
CA ALA A 79 7.55 -2.38 -14.28
C ALA A 79 8.90 -3.01 -13.92
N THR A 80 8.94 -4.33 -13.82
CA THR A 80 10.18 -5.04 -13.51
C THR A 80 11.25 -4.79 -14.56
N SER A 81 10.88 -4.83 -15.84
CA SER A 81 11.83 -4.56 -16.92
C SER A 81 12.42 -3.14 -16.82
N LEU A 82 11.58 -2.15 -16.53
CA LEU A 82 12.04 -0.78 -16.38
C LEU A 82 12.97 -0.61 -15.17
N ILE A 83 12.65 -1.29 -14.08
CA ILE A 83 13.50 -1.27 -12.88
C ILE A 83 14.84 -1.94 -13.17
N GLU A 84 14.80 -3.09 -13.84
CA GLU A 84 16.03 -3.84 -14.14
C GLU A 84 16.94 -3.09 -15.11
N ALA A 85 16.38 -2.26 -15.98
CA ALA A 85 17.19 -1.44 -16.87
C ALA A 85 18.08 -0.44 -16.11
N GLN A 86 17.64 -0.03 -14.92
CA GLN A 86 18.40 0.93 -14.11
C GLN A 86 19.21 0.26 -13.00
N PHE A 87 18.70 -0.81 -12.40
CA PHE A 87 19.28 -1.38 -11.18
C PHE A 87 19.81 -2.80 -11.34
N GLY A 88 19.55 -3.45 -12.48
CA GLY A 88 19.90 -4.84 -12.65
C GLY A 88 18.81 -5.76 -12.11
N GLN A 89 19.16 -6.94 -11.70
CA GLN A 89 18.21 -7.97 -11.34
C GLN A 89 17.24 -7.54 -10.24
N ALA A 90 15.97 -7.78 -10.46
CA ALA A 90 14.91 -7.52 -9.49
C ALA A 90 14.12 -8.79 -9.23
N SER A 91 13.50 -8.88 -8.07
CA SER A 91 12.64 -10.01 -7.70
C SER A 91 11.21 -9.54 -7.53
N GLN A 92 10.26 -10.44 -7.79
CA GLN A 92 8.83 -10.17 -7.66
C GLN A 92 8.20 -11.10 -6.63
N GLN A 93 7.22 -10.56 -5.90
CA GLN A 93 6.37 -11.36 -5.04
C GLN A 93 4.94 -10.85 -5.17
N THR A 94 4.01 -11.77 -5.45
CA THR A 94 2.60 -11.44 -5.61
C THR A 94 1.90 -11.37 -4.25
N TYR A 95 1.02 -10.38 -4.10
CA TYR A 95 0.20 -10.24 -2.90
C TYR A 95 -1.26 -10.07 -3.29
N THR A 96 -2.14 -10.35 -2.34
CA THR A 96 -3.58 -10.30 -2.57
C THR A 96 -4.07 -8.88 -2.82
N ALA A 97 -3.60 -7.93 -2.01
CA ALA A 97 -4.05 -6.54 -2.13
C ALA A 97 -3.16 -5.60 -1.32
N ILE A 98 -3.21 -4.33 -1.68
CA ILE A 98 -2.74 -3.26 -0.82
C ILE A 98 -3.97 -2.55 -0.28
N LEU A 99 -3.98 -2.28 1.02
CA LEU A 99 -5.09 -1.64 1.73
C LEU A 99 -4.66 -0.31 2.29
N SER A 100 -5.59 0.63 2.33
CA SER A 100 -5.37 1.91 3.00
C SER A 100 -6.45 2.11 4.05
N LEU A 101 -6.06 2.21 5.30
CA LEU A 101 -6.96 2.55 6.40
C LEU A 101 -6.90 4.05 6.59
N VAL A 102 -7.95 4.74 6.20
CA VAL A 102 -8.01 6.20 6.23
C VAL A 102 -8.77 6.64 7.47
N GLY A 103 -8.17 7.53 8.24
CA GLY A 103 -8.78 8.04 9.45
C GLY A 103 -7.78 8.16 10.58
N ASN A 104 -8.16 7.76 11.78
CA ASN A 104 -7.30 7.87 12.94
C ASN A 104 -6.19 6.81 12.92
N ARG A 105 -4.96 7.26 12.78
CA ARG A 105 -3.78 6.41 12.74
C ARG A 105 -3.59 5.57 14.00
N GLU A 106 -3.81 6.20 15.15
CA GLU A 106 -3.61 5.52 16.43
C GLU A 106 -4.58 4.35 16.59
N LYS A 107 -5.82 4.55 16.14
CA LYS A 107 -6.81 3.49 16.19
C LYS A 107 -6.43 2.32 15.29
N ALA A 108 -5.94 2.61 14.09
CA ALA A 108 -5.49 1.56 13.17
C ALA A 108 -4.32 0.77 13.77
N GLN A 109 -3.35 1.46 14.35
CA GLN A 109 -2.21 0.81 15.00
C GLN A 109 -2.62 -0.01 16.21
N GLU A 110 -3.53 0.52 17.02
CA GLU A 110 -4.03 -0.19 18.18
C GLU A 110 -4.64 -1.54 17.77
N VAL A 111 -5.47 -1.54 16.74
CA VAL A 111 -6.08 -2.77 16.24
C VAL A 111 -5.03 -3.76 15.75
N LEU A 112 -4.07 -3.27 15.00
CA LEU A 112 -3.02 -4.12 14.44
C LEU A 112 -2.10 -4.67 15.53
N ASP A 113 -1.77 -3.86 16.54
CA ASP A 113 -0.93 -4.30 17.63
C ASP A 113 -1.62 -5.38 18.45
N VAL A 114 -2.89 -5.18 18.77
CA VAL A 114 -3.65 -6.12 19.62
C VAL A 114 -3.84 -7.46 18.92
N ARG A 115 -4.10 -7.41 17.61
CA ARG A 115 -4.40 -8.62 16.84
C ARG A 115 -3.17 -9.29 16.25
N GLY A 116 -2.12 -8.52 16.09
CA GLY A 116 -0.95 -8.99 15.38
C GLY A 116 -1.19 -8.97 13.88
N ALA A 117 -0.42 -8.15 13.18
CA ALA A 117 -0.56 -8.04 11.74
C ALA A 117 -0.39 -9.39 11.05
N GLU A 118 0.55 -10.21 11.52
CA GLU A 118 0.77 -11.53 10.95
C GLU A 118 -0.47 -12.42 11.03
N ALA A 119 -1.17 -12.37 12.16
CA ALA A 119 -2.35 -13.20 12.36
C ALA A 119 -3.46 -12.83 11.37
N LEU A 120 -3.49 -11.57 10.95
CA LEU A 120 -4.44 -11.09 9.96
C LEU A 120 -3.96 -11.27 8.52
N GLY A 121 -2.71 -11.67 8.33
CA GLY A 121 -2.13 -11.80 7.00
C GLY A 121 -1.79 -10.47 6.37
N VAL A 122 -1.39 -9.47 7.17
CA VAL A 122 -1.04 -8.16 6.67
C VAL A 122 0.33 -7.71 7.15
N GLU A 123 0.97 -6.89 6.34
CA GLU A 123 2.23 -6.24 6.66
C GLU A 123 1.98 -4.73 6.64
N ILE A 124 2.44 -4.00 7.64
CA ILE A 124 2.31 -2.55 7.67
C ILE A 124 3.40 -1.97 6.78
N LEU A 125 3.00 -1.26 5.72
CA LEU A 125 3.94 -0.66 4.78
C LEU A 125 4.34 0.75 5.18
N SER A 126 3.36 1.56 5.57
CA SER A 126 3.61 2.96 5.89
C SER A 126 2.51 3.50 6.76
N ASP A 127 2.82 4.62 7.40
CA ASP A 127 1.97 5.29 8.34
C ASP A 127 2.22 6.79 8.16
N THR A 128 1.27 7.50 7.58
CA THR A 128 1.46 8.87 7.17
C THR A 128 0.52 9.85 7.86
N GLY A 129 0.18 9.59 9.10
CA GLY A 129 -0.65 10.53 9.88
C GLY A 129 -2.14 10.40 9.65
N HIS A 130 -2.58 10.26 8.41
CA HIS A 130 -3.99 10.16 8.08
C HIS A 130 -4.38 8.81 7.49
N ALA A 131 -3.39 7.99 7.18
CA ALA A 131 -3.62 6.68 6.58
C ALA A 131 -2.54 5.71 7.00
N VAL A 132 -2.94 4.47 7.20
CA VAL A 132 -2.02 3.35 7.39
C VAL A 132 -2.19 2.44 6.18
N ARG A 133 -1.09 2.12 5.54
CA ARG A 133 -1.09 1.23 4.38
C ARG A 133 -0.65 -0.16 4.78
N LEU A 134 -1.40 -1.15 4.31
CA LEU A 134 -1.16 -2.54 4.62
C LEU A 134 -1.01 -3.34 3.34
N LEU A 135 -0.12 -4.31 3.35
CA LEU A 135 0.00 -5.27 2.28
C LEU A 135 -0.59 -6.57 2.76
N ALA A 136 -1.59 -7.08 2.06
CA ALA A 136 -2.34 -8.26 2.48
C ALA A 136 -1.95 -9.49 1.67
N GLN A 137 -1.74 -10.59 2.38
CA GLN A 137 -1.53 -11.90 1.78
C GLN A 137 -2.50 -12.86 2.45
N THR A 138 -3.65 -13.04 1.84
CA THR A 138 -4.70 -13.88 2.40
C THR A 138 -5.53 -14.51 1.30
N LYS A 139 -6.07 -15.68 1.59
CA LYS A 139 -6.98 -16.37 0.67
C LYS A 139 -8.41 -15.87 0.80
N ASP A 140 -8.72 -15.14 1.87
CA ASP A 140 -10.07 -14.67 2.13
C ASP A 140 -10.07 -13.18 2.44
N MET A 141 -10.06 -12.38 1.38
CA MET A 141 -10.12 -10.93 1.49
C MET A 141 -11.41 -10.44 2.11
N SER A 142 -12.52 -11.12 1.84
CA SER A 142 -13.80 -10.74 2.41
C SER A 142 -13.77 -10.83 3.93
N HIS A 143 -13.18 -11.91 4.45
CA HIS A 143 -13.04 -12.08 5.89
C HIS A 143 -12.14 -11.01 6.48
N LEU A 144 -11.00 -10.74 5.83
CA LEU A 144 -10.07 -9.71 6.30
C LEU A 144 -10.74 -8.34 6.36
N LEU A 145 -11.43 -7.95 5.29
CA LEU A 145 -12.11 -6.66 5.24
C LEU A 145 -13.20 -6.57 6.29
N HIS A 146 -13.94 -7.66 6.50
CA HIS A 146 -14.97 -7.72 7.53
C HIS A 146 -14.37 -7.52 8.92
N GLU A 147 -13.28 -8.22 9.21
CA GLU A 147 -12.60 -8.10 10.51
C GLU A 147 -12.06 -6.69 10.74
N LEU A 148 -11.40 -6.12 9.74
CA LEU A 148 -10.90 -4.76 9.86
C LEU A 148 -12.03 -3.75 10.05
N SER A 149 -13.13 -3.91 9.32
CA SER A 149 -14.28 -3.03 9.45
C SER A 149 -14.90 -3.11 10.85
N ARG A 150 -15.04 -4.33 11.36
CA ARG A 150 -15.61 -4.56 12.67
C ARG A 150 -14.73 -3.99 13.78
N GLN A 151 -13.42 -4.24 13.69
CA GLN A 151 -12.47 -3.84 14.72
C GLN A 151 -12.22 -2.34 14.72
N CYS A 152 -12.19 -1.74 13.55
CA CYS A 152 -11.93 -0.32 13.39
C CYS A 152 -13.19 0.53 13.37
N ASN A 153 -14.36 -0.10 13.43
CA ASN A 153 -15.65 0.59 13.38
C ASN A 153 -15.76 1.44 12.10
N VAL A 154 -15.46 0.83 10.98
CA VAL A 154 -15.42 1.51 9.69
C VAL A 154 -16.80 1.63 9.09
N ASP A 155 -17.14 2.82 8.59
CA ASP A 155 -18.45 3.09 8.00
C ASP A 155 -18.58 2.49 6.62
N HIS A 156 -17.50 2.48 5.84
CA HIS A 156 -17.57 1.83 4.55
C HIS A 156 -16.21 1.46 3.96
N VAL A 157 -16.24 0.52 3.02
CA VAL A 157 -15.06 0.02 2.34
C VAL A 157 -15.16 0.35 0.86
N VAL A 158 -14.09 0.91 0.31
CA VAL A 158 -14.03 1.32 -1.09
C VAL A 158 -12.99 0.49 -1.83
N LYS A 159 -13.39 -0.12 -2.94
CA LYS A 159 -12.47 -0.82 -3.80
C LYS A 159 -11.90 0.14 -4.84
N THR A 160 -10.59 0.21 -4.91
CA THR A 160 -9.91 1.02 -5.91
C THR A 160 -9.68 0.16 -7.15
N ARG A 161 -9.87 0.75 -8.31
CA ARG A 161 -9.63 0.07 -9.58
C ARG A 161 -8.52 0.76 -10.34
N ASP A 162 -7.87 -0.01 -11.18
CA ASP A 162 -6.83 0.51 -12.06
C ASP A 162 -7.34 1.53 -13.04
#